data_cfa8d8fea84171aac20d29023f05bd71
#
_entry.id   cfa8d8fea84171aac20d29023f05bd71
#
_cell.length_a   1.000
_cell.length_b   1.000
_cell.length_c   1.000
_cell.angle_alpha   90.00
_cell.angle_beta   90.00
_cell.angle_gamma   90.00
#
_symmetry.space_group_name_H-M   'P 1'
#
loop_
_entity.id
_entity.type
_entity.pdbx_description
1 polymer ?
#
loop_
_entity_poly.entity_id
_entity_poly.type
_entity_poly.pdbx_seq_one_letter_code
_entity_poly.pdbx_strand_id
1 'polypeptide(L)'
;MSNTKITFYPVKNGDTNLIEFSDGASMLIDCKFRSEAEEDNDDYDVINDLLTNKLKTKEKGLPYLNAFVLTHPDQDHCLGFAKKSFLNKNPETAEPTKEDKDSKLILIGELWYSPRVFTEHEDDLSEDAKSFKKEAERRMKLWKNNDSTKNKPGNRIRIIGYSDVDDLKGIPDECISAAGDEICKMDGKKRTKYRFFIHSPFKNSIEGDSRNETSIVMQIRVDADGSKDAGKLFFGGDAEWRVWKKIQEKTSDKKNLEWNLFEAPHHCSYTFFSDDRDSEPEESSLNFLDNRVGNGYIVSSSKTIKKNNDNPPCQKAKNRYIQKLDDDDDYFKCTEENEKQVPVVFEIKSDGIWFDDGSKKKEQESKSSSIGKREHLYG
;
A
#
# COMPACT_ATOMS: atom_id res chain seq x y z
N MET A 1 4.20 3.00 -23.59
CA MET A 1 3.36 2.67 -22.42
C MET A 1 4.07 3.26 -21.21
N SER A 2 3.33 3.75 -20.22
CA SER A 2 3.96 4.22 -18.97
C SER A 2 4.46 3.01 -18.16
N ASN A 3 5.59 3.14 -17.49
CA ASN A 3 6.06 2.13 -16.56
C ASN A 3 5.19 2.10 -15.30
N THR A 4 5.21 0.98 -14.57
CA THR A 4 4.60 0.92 -13.25
C THR A 4 5.38 1.80 -12.29
N LYS A 5 4.68 2.62 -11.50
CA LYS A 5 5.25 3.51 -10.48
C LYS A 5 4.71 3.17 -9.12
N ILE A 6 5.58 3.30 -8.12
CA ILE A 6 5.24 3.15 -6.71
C ILE A 6 5.56 4.46 -6.01
N THR A 7 4.59 5.01 -5.29
CA THR A 7 4.72 6.25 -4.53
C THR A 7 4.46 5.99 -3.06
N PHE A 8 5.46 6.20 -2.20
CA PHE A 8 5.35 6.19 -0.76
C PHE A 8 5.19 7.63 -0.27
N TYR A 9 4.09 7.92 0.40
CA TYR A 9 3.78 9.28 0.84
C TYR A 9 4.37 9.60 2.21
N PRO A 10 4.86 10.84 2.43
CA PRO A 10 5.39 11.28 3.72
C PRO A 10 4.23 11.63 4.68
N VAL A 11 3.77 10.64 5.42
CA VAL A 11 2.62 10.74 6.33
C VAL A 11 3.00 10.53 7.80
N LYS A 12 4.28 10.70 8.14
CA LYS A 12 4.89 10.35 9.43
C LYS A 12 4.85 8.83 9.66
N ASN A 13 4.72 8.34 10.91
CA ASN A 13 4.51 6.92 11.16
C ASN A 13 3.11 6.55 10.69
N GLY A 14 3.01 5.75 9.64
CA GLY A 14 1.78 5.33 9.00
C GLY A 14 1.99 5.09 7.50
N ASP A 15 1.14 4.29 6.90
CA ASP A 15 1.31 3.88 5.51
C ASP A 15 0.30 4.57 4.59
N THR A 16 0.80 4.98 3.45
CA THR A 16 0.00 5.43 2.31
C THR A 16 0.81 5.21 1.05
N ASN A 17 0.55 4.10 0.36
CA ASN A 17 1.38 3.64 -0.75
C ASN A 17 0.53 3.48 -2.00
N LEU A 18 0.81 4.28 -3.02
CA LEU A 18 0.10 4.20 -4.30
C LEU A 18 0.93 3.44 -5.34
N ILE A 19 0.32 2.47 -5.99
CA ILE A 19 0.86 1.78 -7.15
C ILE A 19 0.05 2.16 -8.38
N GLU A 20 0.71 2.76 -9.37
CA GLU A 20 0.15 3.07 -10.68
C GLU A 20 0.71 2.04 -11.68
N PHE A 21 -0.09 1.05 -12.05
CA PHE A 21 0.32 -0.01 -12.97
C PHE A 21 0.43 0.46 -14.41
N SER A 22 1.30 -0.18 -15.19
CA SER A 22 1.53 0.16 -16.61
C SER A 22 0.30 0.01 -17.52
N ASP A 23 -0.75 -0.72 -17.06
CA ASP A 23 -2.03 -0.87 -17.75
C ASP A 23 -3.05 0.23 -17.39
N GLY A 24 -2.64 1.22 -16.59
CA GLY A 24 -3.47 2.34 -16.15
C GLY A 24 -4.34 2.05 -14.92
N ALA A 25 -4.23 0.85 -14.32
CA ALA A 25 -4.89 0.57 -13.05
C ALA A 25 -4.10 1.15 -11.88
N SER A 26 -4.78 1.40 -10.76
CA SER A 26 -4.19 1.93 -9.54
C SER A 26 -4.61 1.11 -8.33
N MET A 27 -3.69 0.97 -7.36
CA MET A 27 -3.93 0.36 -6.06
C MET A 27 -3.36 1.26 -4.97
N LEU A 28 -4.16 1.57 -3.96
CA LEU A 28 -3.72 2.24 -2.75
C LEU A 28 -3.65 1.21 -1.63
N ILE A 29 -2.50 1.09 -0.99
CA ILE A 29 -2.27 0.26 0.18
C ILE A 29 -2.21 1.18 1.38
N ASP A 30 -3.18 1.03 2.25
CA ASP A 30 -3.45 1.86 3.42
C ASP A 30 -3.66 3.35 3.11
N CYS A 31 -4.12 4.11 4.07
CA CYS A 31 -4.21 5.56 3.98
C CYS A 31 -4.06 6.23 5.34
N LYS A 32 -3.29 7.31 5.34
CA LYS A 32 -3.18 8.23 6.46
C LYS A 32 -3.28 9.66 5.94
N PHE A 33 -4.52 10.09 5.71
CA PHE A 33 -4.80 11.45 5.23
C PHE A 33 -4.90 12.39 6.42
N ARG A 34 -3.96 13.29 6.54
CA ARG A 34 -3.84 14.18 7.69
C ARG A 34 -4.55 15.51 7.41
N SER A 35 -5.37 15.96 8.37
CA SER A 35 -6.08 17.24 8.24
C SER A 35 -5.14 18.43 8.26
N GLU A 36 -3.99 18.32 8.92
CA GLU A 36 -2.98 19.38 8.95
C GLU A 36 -2.40 19.70 7.57
N ALA A 37 -2.38 18.73 6.65
CA ALA A 37 -1.94 18.95 5.28
C ALA A 37 -2.91 19.81 4.46
N GLU A 38 -4.18 19.87 4.85
CA GLU A 38 -5.22 20.69 4.21
C GLU A 38 -5.17 22.17 4.69
N GLU A 39 -4.42 22.46 5.77
CA GLU A 39 -4.38 23.75 6.44
C GLU A 39 -3.10 24.57 6.18
N ASP A 40 -2.46 24.42 5.02
CA ASP A 40 -1.21 25.11 4.65
C ASP A 40 -0.03 24.84 5.62
N ASN A 41 0.01 23.66 6.23
CA ASN A 41 1.13 23.22 7.04
C ASN A 41 2.21 22.56 6.15
N ASP A 42 3.40 22.33 6.71
CA ASP A 42 4.54 21.69 6.03
C ASP A 42 4.29 20.21 5.64
N ASP A 43 3.11 19.66 5.94
CA ASP A 43 2.75 18.28 5.62
C ASP A 43 2.29 18.14 4.15
N TYR A 44 2.64 17.02 3.53
CA TYR A 44 2.26 16.76 2.15
C TYR A 44 0.77 16.45 2.01
N ASP A 45 0.07 17.18 1.12
CA ASP A 45 -1.35 16.96 0.84
C ASP A 45 -1.55 15.78 -0.13
N VAL A 46 -1.67 14.57 0.45
CA VAL A 46 -1.86 13.32 -0.27
C VAL A 46 -3.14 13.32 -1.10
N ILE A 47 -4.24 13.82 -0.54
CA ILE A 47 -5.55 13.85 -1.23
C ILE A 47 -5.46 14.72 -2.47
N ASN A 48 -4.88 15.90 -2.37
CA ASN A 48 -4.72 16.77 -3.53
C ASN A 48 -3.85 16.12 -4.61
N ASP A 49 -2.76 15.45 -4.24
CA ASP A 49 -1.91 14.73 -5.21
C ASP A 49 -2.68 13.58 -5.90
N LEU A 50 -3.42 12.77 -5.13
CA LEU A 50 -4.26 11.71 -5.68
C LEU A 50 -5.26 12.26 -6.71
N LEU A 51 -5.96 13.34 -6.37
CA LEU A 51 -7.02 13.92 -7.19
C LEU A 51 -6.51 14.68 -8.41
N THR A 52 -5.36 15.34 -8.32
CA THR A 52 -4.83 16.21 -9.38
C THR A 52 -3.81 15.53 -10.27
N ASN A 53 -2.97 14.66 -9.70
CA ASN A 53 -1.82 14.11 -10.39
C ASN A 53 -1.93 12.61 -10.69
N LYS A 54 -2.64 11.82 -9.85
CA LYS A 54 -2.58 10.36 -9.87
C LYS A 54 -3.82 9.70 -10.47
N LEU A 55 -5.00 9.96 -9.94
CA LEU A 55 -6.23 9.29 -10.34
C LEU A 55 -6.82 9.90 -11.62
N LYS A 56 -6.26 9.54 -12.76
CA LYS A 56 -6.68 10.07 -14.09
C LYS A 56 -7.97 9.42 -14.62
N THR A 57 -8.22 8.15 -14.25
CA THR A 57 -9.44 7.43 -14.63
C THR A 57 -10.61 7.95 -13.83
N LYS A 58 -11.77 8.02 -14.49
CA LYS A 58 -13.04 8.39 -13.84
C LYS A 58 -14.08 7.32 -14.06
N GLU A 59 -14.88 7.07 -13.03
CA GLU A 59 -16.05 6.21 -13.07
C GLU A 59 -17.24 6.96 -12.48
N LYS A 60 -18.39 6.98 -13.17
CA LYS A 60 -19.58 7.76 -12.77
C LYS A 60 -19.31 9.25 -12.48
N GLY A 61 -18.29 9.81 -13.12
CA GLY A 61 -17.88 11.21 -12.95
C GLY A 61 -16.99 11.49 -11.72
N LEU A 62 -16.59 10.45 -10.99
CA LEU A 62 -15.68 10.55 -9.83
C LEU A 62 -14.28 10.05 -10.18
N PRO A 63 -13.22 10.56 -9.51
CA PRO A 63 -11.90 9.95 -9.54
C PRO A 63 -11.98 8.47 -9.14
N TYR A 64 -11.29 7.59 -9.86
CA TYR A 64 -11.43 6.15 -9.72
C TYR A 64 -10.14 5.50 -9.25
N LEU A 65 -10.23 4.76 -8.15
CA LEU A 65 -9.18 3.90 -7.61
C LEU A 65 -9.60 2.44 -7.82
N ASN A 66 -8.82 1.66 -8.58
CA ASN A 66 -9.20 0.28 -8.90
C ASN A 66 -9.26 -0.63 -7.67
N ALA A 67 -8.28 -0.53 -6.76
CA ALA A 67 -8.28 -1.28 -5.52
C ALA A 67 -7.76 -0.45 -4.35
N PHE A 68 -8.38 -0.61 -3.19
CA PHE A 68 -7.88 -0.14 -1.90
C PHE A 68 -7.64 -1.37 -1.00
N VAL A 69 -6.44 -1.46 -0.44
CA VAL A 69 -6.04 -2.52 0.49
C VAL A 69 -5.93 -1.90 1.88
N LEU A 70 -6.66 -2.43 2.85
CA LEU A 70 -6.41 -2.16 4.26
C LEU A 70 -5.64 -3.34 4.84
N THR A 71 -4.37 -3.13 5.22
CA THR A 71 -3.51 -4.18 5.75
C THR A 71 -4.00 -4.67 7.10
N HIS A 72 -4.35 -3.76 7.99
CA HIS A 72 -4.97 -4.00 9.29
C HIS A 72 -5.71 -2.74 9.79
N PRO A 73 -6.64 -2.85 10.76
CA PRO A 73 -7.55 -1.74 11.10
C PRO A 73 -7.00 -0.71 12.09
N ASP A 74 -5.69 -0.48 12.15
CA ASP A 74 -5.12 0.55 13.00
C ASP A 74 -5.27 1.95 12.36
N GLN A 75 -5.32 2.98 13.21
CA GLN A 75 -5.67 4.32 12.76
C GLN A 75 -4.66 4.88 11.76
N ASP A 76 -3.40 4.59 11.91
CA ASP A 76 -2.35 5.08 11.02
C ASP A 76 -2.27 4.34 9.67
N HIS A 77 -3.16 3.37 9.45
CA HIS A 77 -3.39 2.67 8.19
C HIS A 77 -4.76 2.98 7.55
N CYS A 78 -5.67 3.65 8.26
CA CYS A 78 -6.98 4.01 7.73
C CYS A 78 -7.44 5.45 8.03
N LEU A 79 -6.57 6.31 8.57
CA LEU A 79 -6.91 7.70 8.93
C LEU A 79 -7.34 8.49 7.70
N GLY A 80 -8.54 9.08 7.77
CA GLY A 80 -9.17 9.83 6.69
C GLY A 80 -10.19 9.02 5.90
N PHE A 81 -10.38 7.72 6.20
CA PHE A 81 -11.41 6.92 5.54
C PHE A 81 -12.83 7.36 5.93
N ALA A 82 -13.04 7.79 7.17
CA ALA A 82 -14.32 8.35 7.64
C ALA A 82 -14.59 9.77 7.12
N LYS A 83 -13.55 10.53 6.83
CA LYS A 83 -13.68 11.86 6.23
C LYS A 83 -14.21 11.73 4.81
N LYS A 84 -14.75 12.81 4.26
CA LYS A 84 -15.37 12.86 2.93
C LYS A 84 -14.36 12.67 1.78
N SER A 85 -13.50 11.65 1.87
CA SER A 85 -12.50 11.34 0.83
C SER A 85 -12.97 10.24 -0.12
N PHE A 86 -13.77 9.28 0.38
CA PHE A 86 -14.22 8.13 -0.39
C PHE A 86 -15.74 8.06 -0.49
N LEU A 87 -16.22 7.56 -1.61
CA LEU A 87 -17.65 7.30 -1.83
C LEU A 87 -18.04 5.97 -1.14
N ASN A 88 -18.60 6.05 0.06
CA ASN A 88 -19.02 4.92 0.89
C ASN A 88 -20.51 4.61 0.74
N LYS A 89 -20.97 4.38 -0.49
CA LYS A 89 -22.34 3.98 -0.82
C LYS A 89 -22.37 3.12 -2.09
N ASN A 90 -23.50 2.43 -2.37
CA ASN A 90 -23.67 1.70 -3.61
C ASN A 90 -23.96 2.67 -4.78
N PRO A 91 -23.00 2.86 -5.71
CA PRO A 91 -23.17 3.84 -6.79
C PRO A 91 -24.15 3.38 -7.87
N GLU A 92 -24.63 2.12 -7.84
CA GLU A 92 -25.60 1.59 -8.78
C GLU A 92 -27.06 1.87 -8.36
N THR A 93 -27.30 1.96 -7.03
CA THR A 93 -28.63 2.25 -6.47
C THR A 93 -28.77 3.68 -5.94
N ALA A 94 -27.64 4.34 -5.65
CA ALA A 94 -27.53 5.71 -5.21
C ALA A 94 -26.44 6.43 -6.01
N GLU A 95 -26.80 6.93 -7.21
CA GLU A 95 -25.87 7.66 -8.08
C GLU A 95 -25.11 8.77 -7.34
N PRO A 96 -23.85 9.02 -7.70
CA PRO A 96 -23.10 10.14 -7.14
C PRO A 96 -23.81 11.46 -7.39
N THR A 97 -24.10 12.18 -6.32
CA THR A 97 -24.75 13.49 -6.34
C THR A 97 -23.83 14.56 -6.94
N LYS A 98 -24.37 15.75 -7.15
CA LYS A 98 -23.55 16.90 -7.53
C LYS A 98 -22.52 17.22 -6.43
N GLU A 99 -22.93 17.17 -5.15
CA GLU A 99 -22.05 17.39 -4.00
C GLU A 99 -20.90 16.37 -3.93
N ASP A 100 -21.18 15.06 -4.17
CA ASP A 100 -20.12 14.02 -4.22
C ASP A 100 -19.08 14.33 -5.31
N LYS A 101 -19.53 14.85 -6.46
CA LYS A 101 -18.68 15.20 -7.62
C LYS A 101 -17.90 16.50 -7.38
N ASP A 102 -18.55 17.51 -6.81
CA ASP A 102 -17.91 18.80 -6.45
C ASP A 102 -16.85 18.59 -5.38
N SER A 103 -17.10 17.70 -4.39
CA SER A 103 -16.15 17.27 -3.35
C SER A 103 -15.10 16.31 -3.88
N LYS A 104 -15.17 15.88 -5.15
CA LYS A 104 -14.24 14.95 -5.79
C LYS A 104 -14.01 13.66 -5.00
N LEU A 105 -15.08 13.06 -4.43
CA LEU A 105 -14.96 11.79 -3.71
C LEU A 105 -14.33 10.72 -4.58
N ILE A 106 -13.44 9.93 -4.03
CA ILE A 106 -12.79 8.82 -4.74
C ILE A 106 -13.70 7.61 -4.71
N LEU A 107 -14.04 7.06 -5.88
CA LEU A 107 -14.76 5.81 -6.01
C LEU A 107 -13.76 4.64 -6.02
N ILE A 108 -13.80 3.81 -4.98
CA ILE A 108 -12.99 2.60 -4.88
C ILE A 108 -13.70 1.44 -5.60
N GLY A 109 -13.07 0.87 -6.62
CA GLY A 109 -13.59 -0.26 -7.39
C GLY A 109 -13.75 -1.53 -6.54
N GLU A 110 -12.66 -1.98 -5.92
CA GLU A 110 -12.59 -3.20 -5.11
C GLU A 110 -11.93 -2.93 -3.76
N LEU A 111 -12.53 -3.39 -2.65
CA LEU A 111 -11.93 -3.34 -1.31
C LEU A 111 -11.22 -4.66 -1.00
N TRP A 112 -9.96 -4.57 -0.54
CA TRP A 112 -9.16 -5.68 -0.06
C TRP A 112 -8.91 -5.51 1.44
N TYR A 113 -9.19 -6.53 2.23
CA TYR A 113 -9.05 -6.48 3.69
C TYR A 113 -9.01 -7.87 4.32
N SER A 114 -8.46 -7.96 5.53
CA SER A 114 -8.49 -9.21 6.30
C SER A 114 -9.79 -9.33 7.13
N PRO A 115 -10.20 -10.55 7.52
CA PRO A 115 -11.35 -10.75 8.42
C PRO A 115 -11.20 -10.06 9.78
N ARG A 116 -9.99 -9.68 10.18
CA ARG A 116 -9.71 -8.98 11.43
C ARG A 116 -10.56 -7.72 11.63
N VAL A 117 -10.89 -7.02 10.54
CA VAL A 117 -11.77 -5.85 10.57
C VAL A 117 -13.11 -6.13 11.29
N PHE A 118 -13.61 -7.38 11.24
CA PHE A 118 -14.89 -7.76 11.85
C PHE A 118 -14.74 -8.36 13.26
N THR A 119 -13.58 -8.93 13.58
CA THR A 119 -13.35 -9.61 14.88
C THR A 119 -12.92 -8.64 15.98
N GLU A 120 -12.54 -7.40 15.67
CA GLU A 120 -12.22 -6.37 16.64
C GLU A 120 -13.49 -5.87 17.36
N HIS A 121 -13.36 -5.59 18.66
CA HIS A 121 -14.40 -4.89 19.41
C HIS A 121 -14.58 -3.49 18.85
N GLU A 122 -15.83 -3.04 18.73
CA GLU A 122 -16.15 -1.76 18.14
C GLU A 122 -15.54 -0.58 18.92
N ASP A 123 -15.42 -0.72 20.25
CA ASP A 123 -14.82 0.30 21.12
C ASP A 123 -13.31 0.45 20.91
N ASP A 124 -12.64 -0.57 20.36
CA ASP A 124 -11.20 -0.56 20.09
C ASP A 124 -10.86 -0.01 18.68
N LEU A 125 -11.88 0.22 17.85
CA LEU A 125 -11.72 0.76 16.50
C LEU A 125 -11.82 2.29 16.50
N SER A 126 -10.95 2.94 15.73
CA SER A 126 -11.09 4.35 15.41
C SER A 126 -12.34 4.63 14.57
N GLU A 127 -12.79 5.89 14.48
CA GLU A 127 -13.92 6.27 13.63
C GLU A 127 -13.66 5.96 12.14
N ASP A 128 -12.41 6.05 11.69
CA ASP A 128 -12.01 5.69 10.34
C ASP A 128 -12.11 4.17 10.11
N ALA A 129 -11.63 3.38 11.06
CA ALA A 129 -11.75 1.92 11.01
C ALA A 129 -13.22 1.45 11.06
N LYS A 130 -14.07 2.08 11.90
CA LYS A 130 -15.52 1.84 11.94
C LYS A 130 -16.18 2.16 10.60
N SER A 131 -15.80 3.25 9.97
CA SER A 131 -16.30 3.65 8.64
C SER A 131 -15.90 2.66 7.57
N PHE A 132 -14.65 2.17 7.61
CA PHE A 132 -14.18 1.12 6.72
C PHE A 132 -14.97 -0.19 6.93
N LYS A 133 -15.11 -0.64 8.18
CA LYS A 133 -15.90 -1.82 8.57
C LYS A 133 -17.32 -1.75 8.00
N LYS A 134 -17.99 -0.61 8.21
CA LYS A 134 -19.35 -0.37 7.71
C LYS A 134 -19.44 -0.48 6.17
N GLU A 135 -18.47 0.07 5.45
CA GLU A 135 -18.45 -0.02 3.98
C GLU A 135 -18.13 -1.46 3.52
N ALA A 136 -17.23 -2.16 4.19
CA ALA A 136 -16.95 -3.57 3.92
C ALA A 136 -18.18 -4.45 4.15
N GLU A 137 -18.90 -4.26 5.27
CA GLU A 137 -20.16 -4.95 5.58
C GLU A 137 -21.23 -4.67 4.53
N ARG A 138 -21.39 -3.42 4.10
CA ARG A 138 -22.32 -3.05 3.02
C ARG A 138 -22.03 -3.86 1.76
N ARG A 139 -20.75 -3.92 1.34
CA ARG A 139 -20.35 -4.68 0.14
C ARG A 139 -20.54 -6.18 0.36
N MET A 140 -20.14 -6.73 1.49
CA MET A 140 -20.36 -8.14 1.84
C MET A 140 -21.84 -8.52 1.77
N LYS A 141 -22.75 -7.66 2.24
CA LYS A 141 -24.20 -7.89 2.17
C LYS A 141 -24.70 -8.07 0.74
N LEU A 142 -24.15 -7.31 -0.22
CA LEU A 142 -24.50 -7.50 -1.64
C LEU A 142 -24.07 -8.89 -2.15
N TRP A 143 -22.90 -9.36 -1.73
CA TRP A 143 -22.41 -10.69 -2.11
C TRP A 143 -23.20 -11.81 -1.46
N LYS A 144 -23.47 -11.75 -0.14
CA LYS A 144 -24.29 -12.72 0.60
C LYS A 144 -25.71 -12.86 0.00
N ASN A 145 -26.30 -11.74 -0.43
CA ASN A 145 -27.62 -11.70 -1.02
C ASN A 145 -27.63 -11.97 -2.53
N ASN A 146 -26.49 -12.27 -3.14
CA ASN A 146 -26.34 -12.43 -4.59
C ASN A 146 -26.92 -11.25 -5.39
N ASP A 147 -26.77 -10.03 -4.88
CA ASP A 147 -27.25 -8.80 -5.51
C ASP A 147 -26.66 -8.61 -6.91
N SER A 148 -27.46 -8.14 -7.85
CA SER A 148 -27.05 -7.93 -9.26
C SER A 148 -25.94 -6.88 -9.42
N THR A 149 -25.77 -5.99 -8.45
CA THR A 149 -24.75 -4.93 -8.46
C THR A 149 -23.45 -5.32 -7.79
N LYS A 150 -23.34 -6.49 -7.15
CA LYS A 150 -22.16 -6.91 -6.36
C LYS A 150 -20.83 -6.85 -7.13
N ASN A 151 -20.87 -7.13 -8.44
CA ASN A 151 -19.70 -7.13 -9.32
C ASN A 151 -19.42 -5.77 -10.00
N LYS A 152 -20.16 -4.72 -9.64
CA LYS A 152 -19.97 -3.38 -10.22
C LYS A 152 -18.89 -2.60 -9.48
N PRO A 153 -18.24 -1.61 -10.12
CA PRO A 153 -17.35 -0.67 -9.42
C PRO A 153 -18.02 -0.08 -8.19
N GLY A 154 -17.30 -0.02 -7.07
CA GLY A 154 -17.85 0.45 -5.80
C GLY A 154 -18.49 -0.63 -4.93
N ASN A 155 -18.57 -1.89 -5.42
CA ASN A 155 -19.23 -2.99 -4.70
C ASN A 155 -18.39 -4.26 -4.60
N ARG A 156 -17.23 -4.32 -5.30
CA ARG A 156 -16.36 -5.49 -5.28
C ARG A 156 -15.59 -5.61 -3.97
N ILE A 157 -15.32 -6.85 -3.57
CA ILE A 157 -14.53 -7.19 -2.38
C ILE A 157 -13.49 -8.26 -2.72
N ARG A 158 -12.40 -8.24 -1.97
CA ARG A 158 -11.41 -9.31 -1.86
C ARG A 158 -11.05 -9.46 -0.39
N ILE A 159 -11.38 -10.61 0.19
CA ILE A 159 -11.07 -10.92 1.58
C ILE A 159 -9.78 -11.72 1.60
N ILE A 160 -8.79 -11.23 2.33
CA ILE A 160 -7.47 -11.85 2.44
C ILE A 160 -7.42 -12.57 3.78
N GLY A 161 -7.52 -13.90 3.75
CA GLY A 161 -7.53 -14.72 4.96
C GLY A 161 -8.35 -16.00 4.81
N TYR A 162 -9.18 -16.31 5.79
CA TYR A 162 -9.88 -17.59 5.89
C TYR A 162 -11.39 -17.44 5.79
N SER A 163 -12.02 -18.49 5.24
CA SER A 163 -13.48 -18.55 5.05
C SER A 163 -14.25 -19.01 6.29
N ASP A 164 -13.58 -19.54 7.31
CA ASP A 164 -14.22 -20.13 8.49
C ASP A 164 -14.50 -19.16 9.66
N VAL A 165 -14.39 -17.87 9.41
CA VAL A 165 -14.88 -16.82 10.29
C VAL A 165 -16.39 -16.66 10.08
N ASP A 166 -17.18 -16.65 11.16
CA ASP A 166 -18.66 -16.61 11.10
C ASP A 166 -19.18 -15.42 10.28
N ASP A 167 -18.52 -14.27 10.37
CA ASP A 167 -18.89 -13.08 9.60
C ASP A 167 -18.76 -13.27 8.08
N LEU A 168 -17.95 -14.22 7.63
CA LEU A 168 -17.77 -14.54 6.21
C LEU A 168 -18.74 -15.61 5.69
N LYS A 169 -19.57 -16.19 6.53
CA LYS A 169 -20.55 -17.20 6.12
C LYS A 169 -21.44 -16.67 5.00
N GLY A 170 -21.47 -17.41 3.90
CA GLY A 170 -22.23 -17.04 2.70
C GLY A 170 -21.49 -16.12 1.71
N ILE A 171 -20.22 -15.78 1.97
CA ILE A 171 -19.35 -15.13 0.97
C ILE A 171 -18.79 -16.22 0.04
N PRO A 172 -18.87 -16.05 -1.30
CA PRO A 172 -18.32 -17.02 -2.25
C PRO A 172 -16.78 -17.10 -2.15
N ASP A 173 -16.23 -18.30 -2.37
CA ASP A 173 -14.79 -18.57 -2.34
C ASP A 173 -14.00 -17.70 -3.35
N GLU A 174 -14.62 -17.31 -4.47
CA GLU A 174 -13.99 -16.40 -5.44
C GLU A 174 -13.65 -15.00 -4.87
N CYS A 175 -14.25 -14.61 -3.76
CA CYS A 175 -13.99 -13.36 -3.04
C CYS A 175 -12.91 -13.51 -1.97
N ILE A 176 -12.46 -14.73 -1.68
CA ILE A 176 -11.54 -15.04 -0.58
C ILE A 176 -10.22 -15.51 -1.17
N SER A 177 -9.11 -15.06 -0.59
CA SER A 177 -7.76 -15.52 -0.93
C SER A 177 -6.96 -15.71 0.35
N ALA A 178 -6.33 -16.88 0.49
CA ALA A 178 -5.57 -17.25 1.67
C ALA A 178 -4.05 -17.10 1.45
N ALA A 179 -3.29 -17.22 2.52
CA ALA A 179 -1.83 -17.33 2.45
C ALA A 179 -1.44 -18.53 1.55
N GLY A 180 -0.60 -18.28 0.55
CA GLY A 180 -0.20 -19.21 -0.49
C GLY A 180 -0.92 -19.01 -1.84
N ASP A 181 -1.98 -18.20 -1.90
CA ASP A 181 -2.70 -17.94 -3.15
C ASP A 181 -2.01 -16.88 -4.01
N GLU A 182 -2.05 -17.09 -5.33
CA GLU A 182 -1.68 -16.07 -6.33
C GLU A 182 -2.94 -15.46 -6.95
N ILE A 183 -3.06 -14.15 -6.85
CA ILE A 183 -4.18 -13.36 -7.38
C ILE A 183 -3.75 -12.68 -8.68
N CYS A 184 -4.44 -13.02 -9.79
CA CYS A 184 -4.27 -12.36 -11.09
C CYS A 184 -5.50 -11.55 -11.52
N LYS A 185 -6.45 -11.34 -10.61
CA LYS A 185 -7.68 -10.57 -10.89
C LYS A 185 -7.79 -9.42 -9.90
N MET A 186 -7.91 -8.21 -10.40
CA MET A 186 -8.13 -7.01 -9.61
C MET A 186 -9.18 -6.14 -10.30
N ASP A 187 -10.11 -5.59 -9.51
CA ASP A 187 -11.21 -4.76 -9.98
C ASP A 187 -12.03 -5.45 -11.09
N GLY A 188 -12.33 -6.74 -10.87
CA GLY A 188 -13.11 -7.56 -11.78
C GLY A 188 -12.42 -7.93 -13.09
N LYS A 189 -11.17 -7.51 -13.32
CA LYS A 189 -10.40 -7.75 -14.55
C LYS A 189 -9.20 -8.64 -14.31
N LYS A 190 -8.96 -9.61 -15.20
CA LYS A 190 -7.72 -10.39 -15.21
C LYS A 190 -6.56 -9.47 -15.60
N ARG A 191 -5.47 -9.52 -14.83
CA ARG A 191 -4.25 -8.76 -15.03
C ARG A 191 -3.16 -9.68 -15.56
N THR A 192 -2.43 -9.25 -16.57
CA THR A 192 -1.38 -10.06 -17.23
C THR A 192 0.01 -9.48 -17.06
N LYS A 193 0.11 -8.26 -16.53
CA LYS A 193 1.37 -7.54 -16.32
C LYS A 193 1.81 -7.55 -14.86
N TYR A 194 0.97 -8.00 -13.96
CA TYR A 194 1.27 -8.10 -12.54
C TYR A 194 0.39 -9.12 -11.85
N ARG A 195 0.83 -9.60 -10.70
CA ARG A 195 0.14 -10.57 -9.87
C ARG A 195 0.53 -10.38 -8.42
N PHE A 196 -0.32 -10.82 -7.52
CA PHE A 196 -0.18 -10.69 -6.07
C PHE A 196 -0.06 -12.07 -5.46
N PHE A 197 0.99 -12.32 -4.70
CA PHE A 197 1.12 -13.54 -3.90
C PHE A 197 0.87 -13.20 -2.44
N ILE A 198 -0.08 -13.87 -1.81
CA ILE A 198 -0.50 -13.60 -0.43
C ILE A 198 0.34 -14.44 0.51
N HIS A 199 0.96 -13.80 1.50
CA HIS A 199 1.76 -14.46 2.54
C HIS A 199 1.06 -14.54 3.89
N SER A 200 0.26 -13.54 4.25
CA SER A 200 -0.42 -13.39 5.54
C SER A 200 -1.76 -12.67 5.32
N PRO A 201 -2.75 -12.79 6.24
CA PRO A 201 -2.69 -13.45 7.54
C PRO A 201 -2.85 -14.98 7.48
N PHE A 202 -2.33 -15.64 8.51
CA PHE A 202 -2.56 -17.06 8.73
C PHE A 202 -3.76 -17.27 9.65
N LYS A 203 -4.41 -18.43 9.53
CA LYS A 203 -5.63 -18.76 10.29
C LYS A 203 -5.49 -18.49 11.81
N ASN A 204 -4.43 -19.00 12.40
CA ASN A 204 -4.21 -18.87 13.84
C ASN A 204 -3.83 -17.45 14.29
N SER A 205 -3.46 -16.57 13.37
CA SER A 205 -3.12 -15.18 13.68
C SER A 205 -4.37 -14.32 13.87
N ILE A 206 -5.50 -14.69 13.23
CA ILE A 206 -6.78 -13.96 13.37
C ILE A 206 -7.38 -14.16 14.77
N GLU A 207 -7.05 -15.28 15.41
CA GLU A 207 -7.48 -15.61 16.77
C GLU A 207 -6.54 -15.02 17.85
N GLY A 208 -5.41 -14.41 17.43
CA GLY A 208 -4.43 -13.78 18.32
C GLY A 208 -4.84 -12.39 18.79
N ASP A 209 -4.18 -11.91 19.84
CA ASP A 209 -4.48 -10.62 20.48
C ASP A 209 -3.90 -9.42 19.70
N SER A 210 -2.86 -9.61 18.89
CA SER A 210 -2.20 -8.54 18.14
C SER A 210 -2.80 -8.30 16.77
N ARG A 211 -3.21 -7.06 16.47
CA ARG A 211 -3.65 -6.64 15.13
C ARG A 211 -2.52 -6.74 14.11
N ASN A 212 -1.30 -6.44 14.53
CA ASN A 212 -0.10 -6.48 13.69
C ASN A 212 0.13 -7.87 13.10
N GLU A 213 -0.12 -8.95 13.88
CA GLU A 213 0.00 -10.33 13.39
C GLU A 213 -1.03 -10.69 12.31
N THR A 214 -2.08 -9.90 12.15
CA THR A 214 -3.12 -10.09 11.12
C THR A 214 -2.95 -9.18 9.92
N SER A 215 -1.86 -8.44 9.85
CA SER A 215 -1.51 -7.61 8.70
C SER A 215 -1.47 -8.43 7.43
N ILE A 216 -2.02 -7.87 6.35
CA ILE A 216 -1.88 -8.44 5.03
C ILE A 216 -0.43 -8.26 4.59
N VAL A 217 0.27 -9.38 4.41
CA VAL A 217 1.60 -9.40 3.81
C VAL A 217 1.49 -9.97 2.41
N MET A 218 1.95 -9.22 1.41
CA MET A 218 1.88 -9.65 0.02
C MET A 218 3.12 -9.27 -0.78
N GLN A 219 3.51 -10.17 -1.69
CA GLN A 219 4.46 -9.87 -2.76
C GLN A 219 3.69 -9.47 -4.02
N ILE A 220 4.05 -8.35 -4.64
CA ILE A 220 3.52 -7.93 -5.93
C ILE A 220 4.62 -8.10 -6.97
N ARG A 221 4.40 -8.97 -7.96
CA ARG A 221 5.32 -9.18 -9.06
C ARG A 221 4.83 -8.45 -10.29
N VAL A 222 5.70 -7.66 -10.91
CA VAL A 222 5.37 -6.76 -12.02
C VAL A 222 6.28 -7.00 -13.20
N ASP A 223 5.69 -7.19 -14.37
CA ASP A 223 6.42 -7.28 -15.63
C ASP A 223 6.67 -5.89 -16.22
N ALA A 224 7.84 -5.64 -16.79
CA ALA A 224 8.17 -4.39 -17.47
C ALA A 224 8.96 -4.63 -18.75
N ASP A 225 8.58 -3.97 -19.85
CA ASP A 225 9.29 -3.94 -21.13
C ASP A 225 9.79 -5.32 -21.64
N GLY A 226 8.94 -6.35 -21.49
CA GLY A 226 9.24 -7.72 -21.89
C GLY A 226 9.97 -8.56 -20.84
N SER A 227 10.48 -7.96 -19.77
CA SER A 227 11.03 -8.68 -18.62
C SER A 227 9.93 -9.12 -17.67
N LYS A 228 9.87 -10.42 -17.40
CA LYS A 228 8.96 -11.00 -16.42
C LYS A 228 9.50 -10.78 -15.01
N ASP A 229 8.60 -10.40 -14.07
CA ASP A 229 8.95 -10.21 -12.67
C ASP A 229 10.09 -9.20 -12.43
N ALA A 230 10.18 -8.17 -13.28
CA ALA A 230 11.18 -7.11 -13.14
C ALA A 230 11.03 -6.37 -11.80
N GLY A 231 9.80 -6.11 -11.37
CA GLY A 231 9.48 -5.62 -10.02
C GLY A 231 9.04 -6.76 -9.11
N LYS A 232 9.61 -6.83 -7.91
CA LYS A 232 9.24 -7.74 -6.83
C LYS A 232 9.10 -6.92 -5.55
N LEU A 233 7.87 -6.47 -5.32
CA LEU A 233 7.53 -5.53 -4.27
C LEU A 233 6.97 -6.28 -3.08
N PHE A 234 7.43 -5.97 -1.87
CA PHE A 234 6.90 -6.54 -0.64
C PHE A 234 6.30 -5.46 0.25
N PHE A 235 5.03 -5.66 0.60
CA PHE A 235 4.28 -4.84 1.54
C PHE A 235 3.85 -5.72 2.71
N GLY A 236 4.09 -5.25 3.93
CA GLY A 236 3.88 -6.05 5.12
C GLY A 236 3.01 -5.40 6.19
N GLY A 237 2.57 -4.14 6.00
CA GLY A 237 1.93 -3.37 7.07
C GLY A 237 2.79 -3.46 8.34
N ASP A 238 2.16 -3.75 9.47
CA ASP A 238 2.85 -3.81 10.76
C ASP A 238 3.24 -5.22 11.22
N ALA A 239 3.32 -6.18 10.26
CA ALA A 239 3.67 -7.57 10.57
C ALA A 239 4.99 -7.70 11.34
N GLU A 240 4.96 -8.37 12.49
CA GLU A 240 6.09 -8.57 13.39
C GLU A 240 6.89 -9.84 13.03
N TRP A 241 8.05 -10.04 13.63
CA TRP A 241 9.00 -11.11 13.31
C TRP A 241 8.38 -12.52 13.29
N ARG A 242 7.36 -12.80 14.13
CA ARG A 242 6.68 -14.11 14.16
C ARG A 242 5.94 -14.39 12.87
N VAL A 243 5.34 -13.38 12.26
CA VAL A 243 4.67 -13.49 10.96
C VAL A 243 5.70 -13.80 9.87
N TRP A 244 6.82 -13.08 9.86
CA TRP A 244 7.90 -13.27 8.88
C TRP A 244 8.58 -14.64 9.01
N LYS A 245 8.76 -15.15 10.23
CA LYS A 245 9.21 -16.51 10.49
C LYS A 245 8.26 -17.53 9.85
N LYS A 246 6.97 -17.39 10.10
CA LYS A 246 5.94 -18.30 9.58
C LYS A 246 5.82 -18.22 8.05
N ILE A 247 5.98 -17.02 7.46
CA ILE A 247 6.05 -16.83 6.01
C ILE A 247 7.15 -17.69 5.40
N GLN A 248 8.35 -17.64 5.96
CA GLN A 248 9.48 -18.41 5.44
C GLN A 248 9.30 -19.92 5.61
N GLU A 249 8.73 -20.36 6.73
CA GLU A 249 8.44 -21.78 6.99
C GLU A 249 7.37 -22.33 6.02
N LYS A 250 6.41 -21.50 5.61
CA LYS A 250 5.27 -21.91 4.76
C LYS A 250 5.49 -21.69 3.28
N THR A 251 6.42 -20.84 2.88
CA THR A 251 6.65 -20.52 1.47
C THR A 251 7.70 -21.48 0.89
N SER A 252 7.26 -22.47 0.15
CA SER A 252 8.15 -23.48 -0.45
C SER A 252 8.92 -22.98 -1.67
N ASP A 253 8.29 -22.18 -2.54
CA ASP A 253 8.95 -21.56 -3.70
C ASP A 253 9.65 -20.27 -3.29
N LYS A 254 10.99 -20.30 -3.26
CA LYS A 254 11.84 -19.15 -2.89
C LYS A 254 11.61 -17.91 -3.74
N LYS A 255 11.13 -18.05 -4.98
CA LYS A 255 10.77 -16.90 -5.82
C LYS A 255 9.70 -16.01 -5.20
N ASN A 256 8.82 -16.60 -4.39
CA ASN A 256 7.79 -15.86 -3.69
C ASN A 256 8.33 -15.09 -2.46
N LEU A 257 9.60 -15.31 -2.07
CA LEU A 257 10.27 -14.54 -1.02
C LEU A 257 11.22 -13.48 -1.59
N GLU A 258 11.56 -13.54 -2.88
CA GLU A 258 12.45 -12.56 -3.52
C GLU A 258 11.84 -11.16 -3.54
N TRP A 259 12.68 -10.16 -3.29
CA TRP A 259 12.27 -8.76 -3.33
C TRP A 259 13.37 -7.86 -3.91
N ASN A 260 12.95 -6.80 -4.59
CA ASN A 260 13.79 -5.68 -4.97
C ASN A 260 13.19 -4.32 -4.54
N LEU A 261 12.01 -4.32 -3.90
CA LEU A 261 11.48 -3.21 -3.14
C LEU A 261 10.75 -3.78 -1.91
N PHE A 262 11.22 -3.42 -0.73
CA PHE A 262 10.67 -3.87 0.53
C PHE A 262 10.27 -2.69 1.40
N GLU A 263 9.00 -2.62 1.80
CA GLU A 263 8.54 -1.69 2.82
C GLU A 263 8.93 -2.23 4.19
N ALA A 264 9.71 -1.44 4.95
CA ALA A 264 10.11 -1.79 6.29
C ALA A 264 8.89 -1.87 7.21
N PRO A 265 8.51 -3.05 7.73
CA PRO A 265 7.29 -3.22 8.49
C PRO A 265 7.23 -2.32 9.73
N HIS A 266 5.99 -1.96 10.11
CA HIS A 266 5.69 -1.20 11.31
C HIS A 266 6.54 0.07 11.40
N HIS A 267 6.60 0.83 10.29
CA HIS A 267 7.30 2.12 10.20
C HIS A 267 8.76 2.06 10.67
N CYS A 268 9.48 0.97 10.28
CA CYS A 268 10.83 0.69 10.74
C CYS A 268 10.93 0.40 12.25
N SER A 269 9.93 -0.28 12.82
CA SER A 269 10.00 -0.80 14.20
C SER A 269 11.03 -1.93 14.32
N TYR A 270 11.57 -2.10 15.51
CA TYR A 270 12.43 -3.26 15.82
C TYR A 270 11.62 -4.56 15.96
N THR A 271 10.28 -4.48 16.05
CA THR A 271 9.39 -5.66 16.15
C THR A 271 9.47 -6.58 14.93
N PHE A 272 9.93 -6.07 13.77
CA PHE A 272 10.30 -6.92 12.64
C PHE A 272 11.46 -7.86 12.96
N PHE A 273 12.39 -7.46 13.85
CA PHE A 273 13.58 -8.23 14.22
C PHE A 273 13.42 -9.02 15.50
N SER A 274 12.75 -8.47 16.52
CA SER A 274 12.56 -9.11 17.84
C SER A 274 11.51 -8.32 18.64
N ASP A 275 10.90 -8.97 19.64
CA ASP A 275 9.99 -8.29 20.58
C ASP A 275 10.71 -7.27 21.46
N ASP A 276 11.95 -7.56 21.82
CA ASP A 276 12.77 -6.69 22.63
C ASP A 276 13.84 -6.01 21.78
N ARG A 277 13.80 -4.69 21.76
CA ARG A 277 14.77 -3.87 21.04
C ARG A 277 16.23 -4.14 21.49
N ASP A 278 16.44 -4.52 22.72
CA ASP A 278 17.79 -4.76 23.24
C ASP A 278 18.31 -6.18 22.94
N SER A 279 17.44 -7.06 22.46
CA SER A 279 17.80 -8.40 21.98
C SER A 279 18.48 -8.39 20.61
N GLU A 280 19.15 -9.49 20.25
CA GLU A 280 19.62 -9.72 18.90
C GLU A 280 18.44 -10.02 17.96
N PRO A 281 18.57 -9.72 16.65
CA PRO A 281 17.55 -10.05 15.66
C PRO A 281 17.29 -11.54 15.58
N GLU A 282 16.03 -11.90 15.38
CA GLU A 282 15.66 -13.26 15.01
C GLU A 282 16.27 -13.63 13.64
N GLU A 283 16.80 -14.85 13.55
CA GLU A 283 17.44 -15.34 12.33
C GLU A 283 16.47 -15.33 11.13
N SER A 284 15.19 -15.60 11.38
CA SER A 284 14.16 -15.56 10.35
C SER A 284 14.05 -14.20 9.66
N SER A 285 14.12 -13.11 10.42
CA SER A 285 14.05 -11.76 9.86
C SER A 285 15.28 -11.43 9.00
N LEU A 286 16.46 -11.84 9.47
CA LEU A 286 17.69 -11.69 8.69
C LEU A 286 17.68 -12.52 7.41
N ASN A 287 17.23 -13.78 7.47
CA ASN A 287 17.11 -14.68 6.32
C ASN A 287 16.07 -14.21 5.30
N PHE A 288 15.00 -13.53 5.76
CA PHE A 288 14.06 -12.92 4.83
C PHE A 288 14.74 -11.81 4.01
N LEU A 289 15.50 -10.94 4.66
CA LEU A 289 16.20 -9.84 3.98
C LEU A 289 17.24 -10.36 2.97
N ASP A 290 17.82 -11.53 3.18
CA ASP A 290 18.77 -12.18 2.25
C ASP A 290 18.12 -12.65 0.93
N ASN A 291 16.78 -12.60 0.79
CA ASN A 291 16.11 -12.86 -0.48
C ASN A 291 16.08 -11.63 -1.41
N ARG A 292 16.85 -10.58 -1.11
CA ARG A 292 17.04 -9.42 -1.98
C ARG A 292 17.59 -9.84 -3.35
N VAL A 293 17.03 -9.29 -4.43
CA VAL A 293 17.49 -9.51 -5.79
C VAL A 293 17.84 -8.19 -6.46
N GLY A 294 18.99 -8.17 -7.15
CA GLY A 294 19.49 -6.96 -7.79
C GLY A 294 19.77 -5.83 -6.79
N ASN A 295 19.63 -4.60 -7.25
CA ASN A 295 19.76 -3.39 -6.42
C ASN A 295 18.46 -3.15 -5.66
N GLY A 296 18.17 -3.98 -4.65
CA GLY A 296 16.94 -3.87 -3.88
C GLY A 296 16.96 -2.66 -2.94
N TYR A 297 15.82 -1.97 -2.84
CA TYR A 297 15.61 -0.84 -1.93
C TYR A 297 14.73 -1.24 -0.76
N ILE A 298 15.02 -0.65 0.41
CA ILE A 298 14.14 -0.70 1.58
C ILE A 298 13.57 0.69 1.83
N VAL A 299 12.26 0.79 2.03
CA VAL A 299 11.57 2.05 2.29
C VAL A 299 10.93 2.00 3.68
N SER A 300 11.17 3.02 4.47
CA SER A 300 10.49 3.24 5.75
C SER A 300 9.45 4.34 5.62
N SER A 301 8.18 4.00 5.78
CA SER A 301 7.06 4.94 5.88
C SER A 301 7.00 5.49 7.30
N SER A 302 7.92 6.40 7.64
CA SER A 302 8.09 6.88 9.02
C SER A 302 8.57 8.33 9.09
N LYS A 303 8.46 8.89 10.29
CA LYS A 303 9.19 10.11 10.67
C LYS A 303 10.69 9.91 10.45
N THR A 304 11.43 11.02 10.30
CA THR A 304 12.88 11.00 10.29
C THR A 304 13.46 10.16 11.44
N ILE A 305 14.28 9.17 11.12
CA ILE A 305 14.84 8.23 12.09
C ILE A 305 16.00 8.88 12.82
N LYS A 306 15.88 9.03 14.15
CA LYS A 306 16.85 9.69 15.01
C LYS A 306 17.48 8.72 15.99
N LYS A 307 18.68 9.06 16.48
CA LYS A 307 19.34 8.34 17.58
C LYS A 307 18.67 8.68 18.93
N ASN A 308 17.49 8.11 19.12
CA ASN A 308 16.69 8.22 20.35
C ASN A 308 16.13 6.84 20.73
N ASN A 309 15.18 6.83 21.67
CA ASN A 309 14.54 5.60 22.13
C ASN A 309 13.20 5.31 21.42
N ASP A 310 12.89 5.97 20.31
CA ASP A 310 11.64 5.75 19.59
C ASP A 310 11.61 4.33 18.99
N ASN A 311 10.42 3.74 18.96
CA ASN A 311 10.15 2.45 18.33
C ASN A 311 8.62 2.30 18.12
N PRO A 312 8.07 2.60 16.92
CA PRO A 312 8.71 3.10 15.71
C PRO A 312 8.94 4.63 15.66
N PRO A 313 9.81 5.11 14.77
CA PRO A 313 10.84 4.36 14.05
C PRO A 313 12.07 4.09 14.93
N CYS A 314 12.79 3.01 14.63
CA CYS A 314 13.92 2.57 15.44
C CYS A 314 15.26 2.66 14.69
N GLN A 315 16.21 3.43 15.23
CA GLN A 315 17.55 3.54 14.64
C GLN A 315 18.29 2.19 14.58
N LYS A 316 18.08 1.31 15.56
CA LYS A 316 18.69 -0.03 15.58
C LYS A 316 18.12 -0.88 14.43
N ALA A 317 16.82 -0.77 14.15
CA ALA A 317 16.20 -1.42 12.99
C ALA A 317 16.79 -0.89 11.68
N LYS A 318 16.84 0.44 11.48
CA LYS A 318 17.49 1.07 10.30
C LYS A 318 18.90 0.53 10.09
N ASN A 319 19.71 0.45 11.14
CA ASN A 319 21.08 -0.05 11.04
C ASN A 319 21.12 -1.51 10.56
N ARG A 320 20.19 -2.38 11.02
CA ARG A 320 20.09 -3.77 10.58
C ARG A 320 19.66 -3.88 9.11
N TYR A 321 18.74 -3.03 8.65
CA TYR A 321 18.38 -2.95 7.25
C TYR A 321 19.56 -2.52 6.37
N ILE A 322 20.30 -1.48 6.76
CA ILE A 322 21.47 -1.01 6.01
C ILE A 322 22.57 -2.09 5.94
N GLN A 323 22.82 -2.82 7.01
CA GLN A 323 23.75 -3.97 6.98
C GLN A 323 23.34 -5.03 5.94
N LYS A 324 22.05 -5.25 5.73
CA LYS A 324 21.53 -6.17 4.69
C LYS A 324 21.49 -5.55 3.29
N LEU A 325 21.78 -4.27 3.17
CA LEU A 325 21.98 -3.53 1.92
C LEU A 325 23.46 -3.32 1.61
N ASP A 326 24.34 -4.22 2.07
CA ASP A 326 25.81 -4.17 1.88
C ASP A 326 26.45 -2.91 2.49
N ASP A 327 25.89 -2.42 3.60
CA ASP A 327 26.27 -1.18 4.29
C ASP A 327 26.11 0.09 3.43
N ASP A 328 25.28 0.03 2.37
CA ASP A 328 24.98 1.16 1.49
C ASP A 328 23.62 1.77 1.86
N ASP A 329 23.65 2.96 2.48
CA ASP A 329 22.46 3.68 2.94
C ASP A 329 21.70 4.35 1.79
N ASP A 330 22.30 4.47 0.60
CA ASP A 330 21.61 4.96 -0.61
C ASP A 330 20.44 4.06 -1.03
N TYR A 331 20.43 2.79 -0.64
CA TYR A 331 19.34 1.85 -0.88
C TYR A 331 18.28 1.83 0.23
N PHE A 332 18.48 2.56 1.32
CA PHE A 332 17.47 2.78 2.35
C PHE A 332 16.85 4.17 2.20
N LYS A 333 15.53 4.25 2.07
CA LYS A 333 14.80 5.51 1.96
C LYS A 333 13.80 5.65 3.11
N CYS A 334 13.73 6.83 3.71
CA CYS A 334 12.70 7.18 4.67
C CYS A 334 11.83 8.30 4.09
N THR A 335 10.53 8.17 4.22
CA THR A 335 9.58 9.11 3.58
C THR A 335 9.71 10.54 4.09
N GLU A 336 10.16 10.75 5.33
CA GLU A 336 10.35 12.09 5.91
C GLU A 336 11.83 12.50 6.11
N GLU A 337 12.79 11.84 5.46
CA GLU A 337 14.20 12.26 5.51
C GLU A 337 14.51 13.45 4.60
N ASN A 338 13.66 13.77 3.64
CA ASN A 338 13.91 14.89 2.74
C ASN A 338 13.32 16.20 3.28
N GLU A 339 14.09 17.30 3.17
CA GLU A 339 13.70 18.62 3.68
C GLU A 339 12.38 19.17 3.09
N LYS A 340 11.94 18.64 1.94
CA LYS A 340 10.73 19.08 1.24
C LYS A 340 9.52 18.22 1.52
N GLN A 341 9.68 17.15 2.29
CA GLN A 341 8.62 16.16 2.53
C GLN A 341 7.87 15.75 1.25
N VAL A 342 8.61 15.48 0.18
CA VAL A 342 8.05 14.98 -1.07
C VAL A 342 7.99 13.46 -1.06
N PRO A 343 7.02 12.84 -1.75
CA PRO A 343 6.93 11.39 -1.83
C PRO A 343 8.20 10.73 -2.35
N VAL A 344 8.51 9.56 -1.81
CA VAL A 344 9.54 8.66 -2.33
C VAL A 344 8.94 7.85 -3.48
N VAL A 345 9.49 7.97 -4.68
CA VAL A 345 8.90 7.38 -5.89
C VAL A 345 9.88 6.40 -6.53
N PHE A 346 9.36 5.25 -6.93
CA PHE A 346 10.10 4.26 -7.72
C PHE A 346 9.39 3.98 -9.04
N GLU A 347 10.19 3.63 -10.04
CA GLU A 347 9.73 3.20 -11.36
C GLU A 347 10.26 1.78 -11.65
N ILE A 348 9.41 0.89 -12.18
CA ILE A 348 9.83 -0.45 -12.59
C ILE A 348 10.20 -0.42 -14.07
N LYS A 349 11.43 -0.83 -14.38
CA LYS A 349 11.94 -0.98 -15.73
C LYS A 349 12.33 -2.45 -15.98
N SER A 350 12.71 -2.78 -17.21
CA SER A 350 13.09 -4.14 -17.61
C SER A 350 14.23 -4.75 -16.78
N ASP A 351 15.09 -3.92 -16.24
CA ASP A 351 16.27 -4.26 -15.44
C ASP A 351 16.05 -4.14 -13.92
N GLY A 352 14.83 -3.84 -13.47
CA GLY A 352 14.46 -3.83 -12.05
C GLY A 352 13.84 -2.52 -11.56
N ILE A 353 14.10 -2.19 -10.30
CA ILE A 353 13.58 -1.01 -9.60
C ILE A 353 14.53 0.16 -9.73
N TRP A 354 13.98 1.34 -10.03
CA TRP A 354 14.70 2.59 -10.12
C TRP A 354 14.09 3.65 -9.22
N PHE A 355 14.91 4.26 -8.37
CA PHE A 355 14.50 5.41 -7.58
C PHE A 355 14.36 6.64 -8.49
N ASP A 356 13.24 7.35 -8.40
CA ASP A 356 12.99 8.60 -9.13
C ASP A 356 13.39 9.79 -8.25
N ASP A 357 14.61 10.28 -8.41
CA ASP A 357 15.15 11.45 -7.69
C ASP A 357 14.62 12.80 -8.21
N GLY A 358 13.69 12.78 -9.18
CA GLY A 358 13.11 13.97 -9.81
C GLY A 358 14.06 14.72 -10.75
N SER A 359 15.28 14.22 -11.01
CA SER A 359 16.28 14.88 -11.87
C SER A 359 15.78 15.10 -13.30
N LYS A 360 15.00 14.16 -13.84
CA LYS A 360 14.44 14.27 -15.20
C LYS A 360 13.40 15.39 -15.36
N LYS A 361 12.68 15.78 -14.32
CA LYS A 361 11.75 16.93 -14.37
C LYS A 361 12.52 18.25 -14.49
N LYS A 362 13.65 18.39 -13.78
CA LYS A 362 14.49 19.60 -13.84
C LYS A 362 15.10 19.81 -15.23
N GLU A 363 15.50 18.74 -15.92
CA GLU A 363 16.01 18.85 -17.30
C GLU A 363 14.94 19.26 -18.32
N GLN A 364 13.69 18.80 -18.16
CA GLN A 364 12.59 19.21 -19.04
C GLN A 364 12.16 20.66 -18.79
N GLU A 365 12.09 21.08 -17.54
CA GLU A 365 11.79 22.48 -17.18
C GLU A 365 12.91 23.43 -17.62
N SER A 366 14.17 23.05 -17.48
CA SER A 366 15.30 23.84 -17.97
C SER A 366 15.34 23.95 -19.50
N LYS A 367 14.97 22.88 -20.23
CA LYS A 367 14.85 22.89 -21.69
C LYS A 367 13.66 23.71 -22.17
N SER A 368 12.53 23.70 -21.48
CA SER A 368 11.36 24.52 -21.81
C SER A 368 11.60 26.01 -21.56
N SER A 369 12.31 26.36 -20.51
CA SER A 369 12.69 27.76 -20.19
C SER A 369 13.77 28.32 -21.15
N SER A 370 14.60 27.45 -21.76
CA SER A 370 15.60 27.88 -22.74
C SER A 370 15.04 28.09 -24.17
N ILE A 371 13.87 27.50 -24.49
CA ILE A 371 13.17 27.70 -25.78
C ILE A 371 12.37 29.00 -25.82
N GLY A 372 12.04 29.58 -24.65
CA GLY A 372 11.29 30.85 -24.53
C GLY A 372 12.10 32.14 -24.69
N LYS A 373 13.43 32.08 -24.83
CA LYS A 373 14.31 33.25 -25.07
C LYS A 373 14.94 33.22 -26.45
N ARG A 374 14.13 33.29 -27.52
CA ARG A 374 14.60 33.85 -28.78
C ARG A 374 14.07 35.27 -28.87
N GLU A 375 14.95 36.21 -28.55
CA GLU A 375 14.73 37.62 -28.77
C GLU A 375 14.49 37.89 -30.26
N HIS A 376 13.45 38.66 -30.53
CA HIS A 376 13.27 39.35 -31.78
C HIS A 376 14.39 40.39 -31.92
N LEU A 377 15.42 40.08 -32.70
CA LEU A 377 16.29 41.06 -33.30
C LEU A 377 15.91 41.10 -34.78
N TYR A 378 15.10 42.15 -35.13
CA TYR A 378 15.12 42.84 -36.42
C TYR A 378 14.11 43.99 -36.42
N GLY A 379 14.63 45.21 -36.66
CA GLY A 379 13.94 46.44 -36.91
C GLY A 379 14.79 47.62 -36.62
#